data_f88475c78653724d08e6cbb69913965c
#
_entry.id   f88475c78653724d08e6cbb69913965c
#
_cell.length_a   1.000
_cell.length_b   1.000
_cell.length_c   1.000
_cell.angle_alpha   90.00
_cell.angle_beta   90.00
_cell.angle_gamma   90.00
#
_symmetry.space_group_name_H-M   'P 1'
#
loop_
_entity.id
_entity.type
_entity.pdbx_description
1 polymer ?
#
loop_
_entity_poly.entity_id
_entity_poly.type
_entity_poly.pdbx_seq_one_letter_code
_entity_poly.pdbx_strand_id
1 'polypeptide(L)'
;VNFFKTILRNKNLSIVLGSQLVFQLGIWFGTIGNLQFLQTHIESHVLQAFFLVIGGIIGVIIGPYAGRYIDVTSKVKVLKLVGVIRIVSVIAMLIAIYTDSIYWMVIYSIGIGCSASFFNPTIQTLLPSIVDKEYLITVNAININIITLSRIFGAVLAGLLLTVAPLYVLFLIALIAYLTLYFINLLLIVPEDLQLNFKKSKTKFKDIFPIILRNHSIKIVLVVSIIPLIFISGFNLFVIEVGKGQPGFVMGILYFVEGASILVAGLFIKKVIKRYKKHVLILLAACCLMGMAQLLLSLTNLYITVLAFGLFGLAYGMFNPLLYTYSQQKVPSDTHGRFFSFKTMIDRTIMQLCLVIIGFSLDQIGYKSLMLLLGLCTFTLVFSIFINSIIYSKRSRNKNENEFYNG
;
A
#
# COMPACT_ATOMS: atom_id res chain seq x y z
N VAL A 1 -10.56 6.74 28.73
CA VAL A 1 -11.00 5.49 29.40
C VAL A 1 -12.38 5.03 28.93
N ASN A 2 -13.31 5.95 28.55
CA ASN A 2 -14.66 5.59 28.10
C ASN A 2 -14.68 4.97 26.67
N PHE A 3 -13.74 5.32 25.79
CA PHE A 3 -13.75 4.92 24.39
C PHE A 3 -13.55 3.40 24.19
N PHE A 4 -12.58 2.78 24.89
CA PHE A 4 -12.38 1.32 24.84
C PHE A 4 -13.60 0.56 25.33
N LYS A 5 -14.30 1.06 26.37
CA LYS A 5 -15.58 0.50 26.83
C LYS A 5 -16.66 0.61 25.75
N THR A 6 -16.70 1.72 24.99
CA THR A 6 -17.66 1.92 23.90
C THR A 6 -17.43 0.96 22.74
N ILE A 7 -16.16 0.71 22.35
CA ILE A 7 -15.80 -0.28 21.32
C ILE A 7 -16.23 -1.68 21.76
N LEU A 8 -15.84 -2.10 22.97
CA LEU A 8 -16.17 -3.43 23.49
C LEU A 8 -17.67 -3.64 23.68
N ARG A 9 -18.44 -2.57 23.88
CA ARG A 9 -19.89 -2.61 24.00
C ARG A 9 -20.61 -2.72 22.65
N ASN A 10 -20.00 -2.25 21.56
CA ASN A 10 -20.53 -2.40 20.20
C ASN A 10 -20.04 -3.72 19.59
N LYS A 11 -20.88 -4.75 19.69
CA LYS A 11 -20.58 -6.11 19.20
C LYS A 11 -20.16 -6.14 17.72
N ASN A 12 -20.88 -5.42 16.85
CA ASN A 12 -20.59 -5.37 15.43
C ASN A 12 -19.23 -4.73 15.15
N LEU A 13 -18.89 -3.64 15.85
CA LEU A 13 -17.59 -2.98 15.72
C LEU A 13 -16.45 -3.90 16.16
N SER A 14 -16.59 -4.58 17.29
CA SER A 14 -15.60 -5.56 17.78
C SER A 14 -15.38 -6.71 16.79
N ILE A 15 -16.48 -7.20 16.19
CA ILE A 15 -16.44 -8.25 15.15
C ILE A 15 -15.69 -7.73 13.90
N VAL A 16 -16.00 -6.53 13.43
CA VAL A 16 -15.34 -5.96 12.23
C VAL A 16 -13.87 -5.72 12.45
N LEU A 17 -13.46 -5.16 13.58
CA LEU A 17 -12.05 -4.93 13.91
C LEU A 17 -11.29 -6.25 14.13
N GLY A 18 -11.93 -7.23 14.78
CA GLY A 18 -11.39 -8.59 14.90
C GLY A 18 -11.23 -9.28 13.55
N SER A 19 -12.24 -9.17 12.67
CA SER A 19 -12.18 -9.65 11.29
C SER A 19 -11.03 -9.01 10.51
N GLN A 20 -10.82 -7.71 10.69
CA GLN A 20 -9.72 -6.99 10.06
C GLN A 20 -8.35 -7.54 10.52
N LEU A 21 -8.16 -7.77 11.82
CA LEU A 21 -6.92 -8.33 12.36
C LEU A 21 -6.63 -9.71 11.78
N VAL A 22 -7.61 -10.62 11.83
CA VAL A 22 -7.48 -11.99 11.33
C VAL A 22 -7.23 -11.99 9.82
N PHE A 23 -7.95 -11.15 9.07
CA PHE A 23 -7.75 -11.00 7.64
C PHE A 23 -6.33 -10.54 7.29
N GLN A 24 -5.82 -9.55 8.01
CA GLN A 24 -4.47 -9.03 7.77
C GLN A 24 -3.38 -10.04 8.14
N LEU A 25 -3.53 -10.79 9.22
CA LEU A 25 -2.60 -11.86 9.55
C LEU A 25 -2.56 -12.92 8.44
N GLY A 26 -3.72 -13.39 7.95
CA GLY A 26 -3.79 -14.32 6.83
C GLY A 26 -3.11 -13.77 5.56
N ILE A 27 -3.26 -12.45 5.27
CA ILE A 27 -2.56 -11.79 4.17
C ILE A 27 -1.04 -11.91 4.33
N TRP A 28 -0.49 -11.59 5.50
CA TRP A 28 0.97 -11.51 5.66
C TRP A 28 1.62 -12.88 5.69
N PHE A 29 0.99 -13.88 6.29
CA PHE A 29 1.45 -15.27 6.16
C PHE A 29 1.40 -15.73 4.70
N GLY A 30 0.31 -15.47 4.00
CA GLY A 30 0.19 -15.79 2.58
C GLY A 30 1.18 -15.00 1.70
N THR A 31 1.46 -13.73 2.00
CA THR A 31 2.41 -12.91 1.23
C THR A 31 3.83 -13.44 1.36
N ILE A 32 4.33 -13.63 2.58
CA ILE A 32 5.69 -14.16 2.83
C ILE A 32 5.82 -15.56 2.23
N GLY A 33 4.80 -16.41 2.42
CA GLY A 33 4.78 -17.75 1.80
C GLY A 33 4.80 -17.71 0.27
N ASN A 34 4.06 -16.80 -0.34
CA ASN A 34 4.05 -16.61 -1.80
C ASN A 34 5.40 -16.13 -2.34
N LEU A 35 6.06 -15.18 -1.63
CA LEU A 35 7.41 -14.73 -2.01
C LEU A 35 8.42 -15.86 -1.91
N GLN A 36 8.34 -16.69 -0.86
CA GLN A 36 9.20 -17.87 -0.71
C GLN A 36 8.95 -18.88 -1.82
N PHE A 37 7.70 -19.15 -2.18
CA PHE A 37 7.37 -20.04 -3.30
C PHE A 37 7.92 -19.52 -4.63
N LEU A 38 7.73 -18.23 -4.92
CA LEU A 38 8.29 -17.61 -6.12
C LEU A 38 9.83 -17.69 -6.15
N GLN A 39 10.47 -17.45 -5.03
CA GLN A 39 11.93 -17.49 -4.91
C GLN A 39 12.49 -18.89 -5.19
N THR A 40 11.81 -19.95 -4.75
CA THR A 40 12.28 -21.32 -4.87
C THR A 40 11.97 -21.98 -6.21
N HIS A 41 10.90 -21.54 -6.91
CA HIS A 41 10.41 -22.21 -8.14
C HIS A 41 10.64 -21.39 -9.41
N ILE A 42 10.98 -20.11 -9.31
CA ILE A 42 11.11 -19.21 -10.46
C ILE A 42 12.40 -18.42 -10.35
N GLU A 43 13.33 -18.67 -11.25
CA GLU A 43 14.63 -17.96 -11.30
C GLU A 43 14.49 -16.56 -11.89
N SER A 44 13.66 -16.40 -12.95
CA SER A 44 13.47 -15.13 -13.64
C SER A 44 12.64 -14.12 -12.86
N HIS A 45 13.20 -12.95 -12.59
CA HIS A 45 12.51 -11.85 -11.92
C HIS A 45 11.34 -11.28 -12.76
N VAL A 46 11.44 -11.34 -14.09
CA VAL A 46 10.34 -10.97 -14.99
C VAL A 46 9.14 -11.87 -14.74
N LEU A 47 9.35 -13.19 -14.67
CA LEU A 47 8.25 -14.12 -14.38
C LEU A 47 7.70 -13.92 -12.96
N GLN A 48 8.57 -13.71 -11.96
CA GLN A 48 8.15 -13.36 -10.60
C GLN A 48 7.29 -12.08 -10.60
N ALA A 49 7.70 -11.05 -11.35
CA ALA A 49 6.94 -9.82 -11.50
C ALA A 49 5.56 -10.08 -12.12
N PHE A 50 5.48 -10.88 -13.19
CA PHE A 50 4.22 -11.26 -13.82
C PHE A 50 3.25 -11.92 -12.82
N PHE A 51 3.72 -12.85 -12.00
CA PHE A 51 2.89 -13.51 -11.00
C PHE A 51 2.42 -12.54 -9.92
N LEU A 52 3.27 -11.61 -9.48
CA LEU A 52 2.89 -10.59 -8.51
C LEU A 52 1.88 -9.57 -9.08
N VAL A 53 1.98 -9.26 -10.38
CA VAL A 53 1.08 -8.32 -11.07
C VAL A 53 -0.33 -8.91 -11.25
N ILE A 54 -0.48 -10.23 -11.37
CA ILE A 54 -1.78 -10.89 -11.61
C ILE A 54 -2.83 -10.42 -10.61
N GLY A 55 -2.54 -10.48 -9.31
CA GLY A 55 -3.47 -10.03 -8.27
C GLY A 55 -3.85 -8.55 -8.39
N GLY A 56 -2.91 -7.70 -8.77
CA GLY A 56 -3.13 -6.27 -9.02
C GLY A 56 -4.03 -6.00 -10.22
N ILE A 57 -3.76 -6.67 -11.35
CA ILE A 57 -4.57 -6.56 -12.58
C ILE A 57 -6.00 -7.04 -12.32
N ILE A 58 -6.17 -8.19 -11.68
CA ILE A 58 -7.49 -8.69 -11.29
C ILE A 58 -8.23 -7.68 -10.42
N GLY A 59 -7.52 -7.04 -9.49
CA GLY A 59 -8.06 -5.97 -8.66
C GLY A 59 -8.60 -4.78 -9.47
N VAL A 60 -7.90 -4.38 -10.53
CA VAL A 60 -8.32 -3.30 -11.43
C VAL A 60 -9.54 -3.70 -12.26
N ILE A 61 -9.53 -4.91 -12.83
CA ILE A 61 -10.63 -5.42 -13.69
C ILE A 61 -11.90 -5.63 -12.87
N ILE A 62 -11.79 -6.25 -11.70
CA ILE A 62 -12.94 -6.60 -10.85
C ILE A 62 -13.45 -5.40 -10.05
N GLY A 63 -12.59 -4.43 -9.73
CA GLY A 63 -12.92 -3.28 -8.88
C GLY A 63 -14.24 -2.58 -9.21
N PRO A 64 -14.53 -2.21 -10.47
CA PRO A 64 -15.80 -1.57 -10.85
C PRO A 64 -17.04 -2.48 -10.64
N TYR A 65 -16.89 -3.78 -10.85
CA TYR A 65 -17.95 -4.77 -10.62
C TYR A 65 -18.16 -4.99 -9.11
N ALA A 66 -17.07 -5.10 -8.37
CA ALA A 66 -17.10 -5.22 -6.91
C ALA A 66 -17.82 -4.03 -6.27
N GLY A 67 -17.49 -2.80 -6.68
CA GLY A 67 -18.15 -1.60 -6.19
C GLY A 67 -19.67 -1.65 -6.39
N ARG A 68 -20.14 -1.97 -7.61
CA ARG A 68 -21.57 -2.11 -7.90
C ARG A 68 -22.23 -3.20 -7.06
N TYR A 69 -21.58 -4.35 -6.93
CA TYR A 69 -22.09 -5.46 -6.13
C TYR A 69 -22.20 -5.11 -4.65
N ILE A 70 -21.21 -4.40 -4.10
CA ILE A 70 -21.21 -3.89 -2.72
C ILE A 70 -22.35 -2.91 -2.50
N ASP A 71 -22.67 -2.05 -3.46
CA ASP A 71 -23.75 -1.04 -3.33
C ASP A 71 -25.14 -1.68 -3.23
N VAL A 72 -25.36 -2.80 -3.91
CA VAL A 72 -26.69 -3.46 -4.00
C VAL A 72 -26.83 -4.70 -3.11
N THR A 73 -25.75 -5.15 -2.48
CA THR A 73 -25.74 -6.39 -1.68
C THR A 73 -25.45 -6.07 -0.22
N SER A 74 -26.02 -6.88 0.67
CA SER A 74 -25.72 -6.84 2.10
C SER A 74 -24.21 -6.97 2.34
N LYS A 75 -23.62 -6.04 3.11
CA LYS A 75 -22.17 -6.03 3.41
C LYS A 75 -21.72 -7.35 4.07
N VAL A 76 -22.60 -7.94 4.88
CA VAL A 76 -22.34 -9.25 5.51
C VAL A 76 -22.23 -10.34 4.46
N LYS A 77 -23.09 -10.37 3.43
CA LYS A 77 -23.01 -11.33 2.32
C LYS A 77 -21.72 -11.17 1.54
N VAL A 78 -21.30 -9.91 1.30
CA VAL A 78 -20.02 -9.63 0.63
C VAL A 78 -18.83 -10.14 1.44
N LEU A 79 -18.79 -9.92 2.77
CA LEU A 79 -17.71 -10.40 3.64
C LEU A 79 -17.67 -11.93 3.71
N LYS A 80 -18.82 -12.62 3.67
CA LYS A 80 -18.87 -14.09 3.55
C LYS A 80 -18.30 -14.57 2.23
N LEU A 81 -18.67 -13.94 1.10
CA LEU A 81 -18.13 -14.24 -0.21
C LEU A 81 -16.60 -14.09 -0.23
N VAL A 82 -16.07 -13.00 0.35
CA VAL A 82 -14.62 -12.78 0.51
C VAL A 82 -13.97 -13.93 1.28
N GLY A 83 -14.57 -14.37 2.38
CA GLY A 83 -14.07 -15.51 3.16
C GLY A 83 -13.96 -16.78 2.32
N VAL A 84 -15.01 -17.10 1.55
CA VAL A 84 -15.00 -18.29 0.67
C VAL A 84 -13.94 -18.17 -0.42
N ILE A 85 -13.83 -17.02 -1.10
CA ILE A 85 -12.81 -16.80 -2.15
C ILE A 85 -11.41 -16.98 -1.54
N ARG A 86 -11.15 -16.48 -0.34
CA ARG A 86 -9.86 -16.61 0.36
C ARG A 86 -9.54 -18.06 0.72
N ILE A 87 -10.51 -18.80 1.25
CA ILE A 87 -10.36 -20.21 1.59
C ILE A 87 -9.98 -21.01 0.34
N VAL A 88 -10.75 -20.86 -0.76
CA VAL A 88 -10.49 -21.55 -2.02
C VAL A 88 -9.11 -21.17 -2.58
N SER A 89 -8.74 -19.88 -2.50
CA SER A 89 -7.42 -19.41 -2.95
C SER A 89 -6.28 -20.11 -2.18
N VAL A 90 -6.38 -20.17 -0.86
CA VAL A 90 -5.33 -20.80 -0.04
C VAL A 90 -5.27 -22.30 -0.27
N ILE A 91 -6.40 -22.97 -0.47
CA ILE A 91 -6.43 -24.38 -0.87
C ILE A 91 -5.70 -24.58 -2.20
N ALA A 92 -5.94 -23.70 -3.19
CA ALA A 92 -5.20 -23.77 -4.46
C ALA A 92 -3.69 -23.62 -4.25
N MET A 93 -3.24 -22.76 -3.33
CA MET A 93 -1.81 -22.62 -3.02
C MET A 93 -1.24 -23.85 -2.30
N LEU A 94 -2.00 -24.47 -1.40
CA LEU A 94 -1.60 -25.73 -0.78
C LEU A 94 -1.45 -26.85 -1.83
N ILE A 95 -2.34 -26.92 -2.82
CA ILE A 95 -2.22 -27.82 -3.95
C ILE A 95 -0.99 -27.47 -4.80
N ALA A 96 -0.71 -26.16 -5.03
CA ALA A 96 0.49 -25.70 -5.73
C ALA A 96 1.77 -26.25 -5.08
N ILE A 97 1.86 -26.14 -3.76
CA ILE A 97 3.01 -26.63 -2.99
C ILE A 97 3.11 -28.16 -3.04
N TYR A 98 1.98 -28.86 -2.92
CA TYR A 98 1.96 -30.33 -2.94
C TYR A 98 2.30 -30.90 -4.33
N THR A 99 1.83 -30.27 -5.40
CA THR A 99 2.02 -30.74 -6.79
C THR A 99 3.19 -30.09 -7.50
N ASP A 100 3.91 -29.18 -6.82
CA ASP A 100 5.01 -28.38 -7.39
C ASP A 100 4.59 -27.63 -8.66
N SER A 101 3.34 -27.13 -8.69
CA SER A 101 2.71 -26.59 -9.89
C SER A 101 2.40 -25.10 -9.77
N ILE A 102 3.02 -24.31 -10.64
CA ILE A 102 2.82 -22.87 -10.76
C ILE A 102 1.37 -22.52 -11.16
N TYR A 103 0.67 -23.38 -11.89
CA TYR A 103 -0.71 -23.10 -12.33
C TYR A 103 -1.67 -22.89 -11.17
N TRP A 104 -1.55 -23.66 -10.11
CA TRP A 104 -2.38 -23.48 -8.91
C TRP A 104 -2.04 -22.20 -8.14
N MET A 105 -0.78 -21.77 -8.19
CA MET A 105 -0.39 -20.46 -7.65
C MET A 105 -1.05 -19.30 -8.43
N VAL A 106 -1.24 -19.43 -9.76
CA VAL A 106 -1.99 -18.41 -10.53
C VAL A 106 -3.43 -18.31 -10.00
N ILE A 107 -4.10 -19.44 -9.77
CA ILE A 107 -5.46 -19.49 -9.20
C ILE A 107 -5.48 -18.80 -7.81
N TYR A 108 -4.49 -19.08 -6.96
CA TYR A 108 -4.30 -18.38 -5.69
C TYR A 108 -4.22 -16.85 -5.90
N SER A 109 -3.34 -16.39 -6.78
CA SER A 109 -3.10 -14.96 -7.02
C SER A 109 -4.35 -14.24 -7.56
N ILE A 110 -5.11 -14.89 -8.45
CA ILE A 110 -6.39 -14.40 -8.97
C ILE A 110 -7.41 -14.25 -7.83
N GLY A 111 -7.56 -15.26 -6.99
CA GLY A 111 -8.50 -15.23 -5.87
C GLY A 111 -8.14 -14.18 -4.81
N ILE A 112 -6.85 -14.01 -4.51
CA ILE A 112 -6.35 -12.98 -3.61
C ILE A 112 -6.68 -11.57 -4.14
N GLY A 113 -6.40 -11.30 -5.43
CA GLY A 113 -6.72 -10.03 -6.08
C GLY A 113 -8.23 -9.75 -6.13
N CYS A 114 -9.02 -10.78 -6.49
CA CYS A 114 -10.48 -10.71 -6.49
C CYS A 114 -11.02 -10.36 -5.09
N SER A 115 -10.64 -11.10 -4.06
CA SER A 115 -11.12 -10.87 -2.70
C SER A 115 -10.74 -9.49 -2.16
N ALA A 116 -9.55 -8.97 -2.48
CA ALA A 116 -9.10 -7.65 -2.07
C ALA A 116 -9.98 -6.53 -2.65
N SER A 117 -10.50 -6.72 -3.86
CA SER A 117 -11.40 -5.76 -4.52
C SER A 117 -12.75 -5.63 -3.83
N PHE A 118 -13.18 -6.66 -3.10
CA PHE A 118 -14.42 -6.64 -2.32
C PHE A 118 -14.19 -6.25 -0.87
N PHE A 119 -13.15 -6.76 -0.21
CA PHE A 119 -12.96 -6.61 1.23
C PHE A 119 -12.78 -5.16 1.66
N ASN A 120 -11.75 -4.47 1.12
CA ASN A 120 -11.41 -3.12 1.57
C ASN A 120 -12.55 -2.10 1.37
N PRO A 121 -13.22 -2.03 0.20
CA PRO A 121 -14.35 -1.12 0.04
C PRO A 121 -15.54 -1.49 0.95
N THR A 122 -15.77 -2.78 1.20
CA THR A 122 -16.84 -3.22 2.10
C THR A 122 -16.60 -2.74 3.52
N ILE A 123 -15.37 -2.89 4.06
CA ILE A 123 -15.04 -2.37 5.39
C ILE A 123 -15.19 -0.84 5.45
N GLN A 124 -14.72 -0.11 4.42
CA GLN A 124 -14.85 1.35 4.37
C GLN A 124 -16.29 1.84 4.35
N THR A 125 -17.19 1.07 3.75
CA THR A 125 -18.63 1.40 3.72
C THR A 125 -19.39 0.90 4.95
N LEU A 126 -18.90 -0.18 5.58
CA LEU A 126 -19.54 -0.78 6.76
C LEU A 126 -19.24 0.02 8.03
N LEU A 127 -18.00 0.47 8.24
CA LEU A 127 -17.62 1.20 9.46
C LEU A 127 -18.49 2.42 9.74
N PRO A 128 -18.80 3.32 8.77
CA PRO A 128 -19.68 4.45 9.00
C PRO A 128 -21.14 4.09 9.32
N SER A 129 -21.59 2.87 8.99
CA SER A 129 -22.96 2.42 9.26
C SER A 129 -23.14 1.79 10.65
N ILE A 130 -22.03 1.40 11.31
CA ILE A 130 -22.08 0.74 12.63
C ILE A 130 -21.48 1.58 13.76
N VAL A 131 -20.97 2.78 13.44
CA VAL A 131 -20.28 3.68 14.39
C VAL A 131 -20.87 5.07 14.31
N ASP A 132 -21.09 5.71 15.46
CA ASP A 132 -21.52 7.10 15.52
C ASP A 132 -20.45 8.02 14.91
N LYS A 133 -20.91 9.11 14.26
CA LYS A 133 -20.02 10.05 13.54
C LYS A 133 -18.88 10.60 14.40
N GLU A 134 -19.13 10.78 15.70
CA GLU A 134 -18.15 11.27 16.67
C GLU A 134 -16.94 10.34 16.81
N TYR A 135 -17.15 9.02 16.74
CA TYR A 135 -16.07 8.02 16.93
C TYR A 135 -15.43 7.57 15.62
N LEU A 136 -15.97 7.99 14.48
CA LEU A 136 -15.53 7.48 13.15
C LEU A 136 -14.03 7.72 12.89
N ILE A 137 -13.52 8.89 13.26
CA ILE A 137 -12.11 9.24 13.10
C ILE A 137 -11.23 8.28 13.91
N THR A 138 -11.62 8.01 15.15
CA THR A 138 -10.86 7.14 16.05
C THR A 138 -10.91 5.68 15.61
N VAL A 139 -12.07 5.21 15.16
CA VAL A 139 -12.24 3.84 14.65
C VAL A 139 -11.43 3.63 13.35
N ASN A 140 -11.43 4.60 12.44
CA ASN A 140 -10.59 4.54 11.25
C ASN A 140 -9.09 4.53 11.60
N ALA A 141 -8.67 5.29 12.61
CA ALA A 141 -7.29 5.27 13.08
C ALA A 141 -6.92 3.89 13.66
N ILE A 142 -7.81 3.26 14.44
CA ILE A 142 -7.61 1.90 14.95
C ILE A 142 -7.51 0.89 13.79
N ASN A 143 -8.39 1.00 12.81
CA ASN A 143 -8.36 0.11 11.63
C ASN A 143 -7.02 0.22 10.88
N ILE A 144 -6.50 1.43 10.67
CA ILE A 144 -5.19 1.67 10.05
C ILE A 144 -4.07 1.08 10.92
N ASN A 145 -4.15 1.25 12.24
CA ASN A 145 -3.16 0.67 13.16
C ASN A 145 -3.17 -0.86 13.13
N ILE A 146 -4.35 -1.50 13.07
CA ILE A 146 -4.47 -2.95 12.89
C ILE A 146 -3.77 -3.38 11.60
N ILE A 147 -4.03 -2.73 10.48
CA ILE A 147 -3.40 -3.03 9.19
C ILE A 147 -1.87 -2.94 9.30
N THR A 148 -1.37 -1.85 9.88
CA THR A 148 0.07 -1.57 9.98
C THR A 148 0.77 -2.54 10.93
N LEU A 149 0.21 -2.75 12.12
CA LEU A 149 0.79 -3.67 13.11
C LEU A 149 0.74 -5.12 12.62
N SER A 150 -0.36 -5.53 11.99
CA SER A 150 -0.46 -6.87 11.39
C SER A 150 0.55 -7.08 10.26
N ARG A 151 0.86 -6.03 9.48
CA ARG A 151 1.94 -6.09 8.48
C ARG A 151 3.28 -6.35 9.14
N ILE A 152 3.62 -5.56 10.15
CA ILE A 152 4.92 -5.62 10.83
C ILE A 152 5.09 -6.99 11.52
N PHE A 153 4.17 -7.34 12.38
CA PHE A 153 4.27 -8.58 13.17
C PHE A 153 3.99 -9.83 12.33
N GLY A 154 3.03 -9.77 11.41
CA GLY A 154 2.68 -10.88 10.54
C GLY A 154 3.82 -11.28 9.61
N ALA A 155 4.53 -10.31 9.04
CA ALA A 155 5.69 -10.60 8.19
C ALA A 155 6.86 -11.21 8.98
N VAL A 156 7.14 -10.69 10.19
CA VAL A 156 8.20 -11.25 11.06
C VAL A 156 7.85 -12.67 11.49
N LEU A 157 6.63 -12.88 11.99
CA LEU A 157 6.19 -14.20 12.45
C LEU A 157 6.22 -15.24 11.32
N ALA A 158 5.76 -14.85 10.12
CA ALA A 158 5.81 -15.72 8.95
C ALA A 158 7.25 -16.02 8.54
N GLY A 159 8.14 -15.01 8.52
CA GLY A 159 9.57 -15.20 8.21
C GLY A 159 10.28 -16.07 9.23
N LEU A 160 10.03 -15.89 10.53
CA LEU A 160 10.57 -16.75 11.59
C LEU A 160 10.05 -18.19 11.45
N LEU A 161 8.78 -18.37 11.14
CA LEU A 161 8.22 -19.70 10.98
C LEU A 161 8.85 -20.45 9.80
N LEU A 162 9.24 -19.77 8.72
CA LEU A 162 9.96 -20.38 7.59
C LEU A 162 11.36 -20.92 7.96
N THR A 163 11.93 -20.52 9.09
CA THR A 163 13.22 -21.09 9.54
C THR A 163 13.08 -22.45 10.23
N VAL A 164 11.89 -22.74 10.77
CA VAL A 164 11.66 -23.94 11.60
C VAL A 164 10.55 -24.84 11.07
N ALA A 165 9.79 -24.39 10.08
CA ALA A 165 8.65 -25.12 9.53
C ALA A 165 8.65 -25.06 7.98
N PRO A 166 8.13 -26.10 7.32
CA PRO A 166 7.99 -26.11 5.87
C PRO A 166 6.95 -25.10 5.39
N LEU A 167 7.07 -24.66 4.13
CA LEU A 167 6.30 -23.60 3.51
C LEU A 167 4.77 -23.78 3.64
N TYR A 168 4.26 -25.01 3.51
CA TYR A 168 2.82 -25.26 3.59
C TYR A 168 2.21 -24.85 4.94
N VAL A 169 2.99 -24.82 6.04
CA VAL A 169 2.51 -24.41 7.36
C VAL A 169 2.04 -22.96 7.38
N LEU A 170 2.69 -22.07 6.65
CA LEU A 170 2.24 -20.68 6.53
C LEU A 170 0.84 -20.59 5.90
N PHE A 171 0.59 -21.41 4.88
CA PHE A 171 -0.71 -21.45 4.21
C PHE A 171 -1.78 -22.17 5.03
N LEU A 172 -1.41 -23.15 5.88
CA LEU A 172 -2.35 -23.72 6.86
C LEU A 172 -2.79 -22.67 7.89
N ILE A 173 -1.86 -21.85 8.39
CA ILE A 173 -2.20 -20.73 9.29
C ILE A 173 -3.08 -19.71 8.58
N ALA A 174 -2.76 -19.36 7.34
CA ALA A 174 -3.60 -18.48 6.53
C ALA A 174 -5.00 -19.08 6.30
N LEU A 175 -5.11 -20.39 6.06
CA LEU A 175 -6.37 -21.09 5.90
C LEU A 175 -7.21 -21.02 7.19
N ILE A 176 -6.60 -21.32 8.35
CA ILE A 176 -7.25 -21.21 9.67
C ILE A 176 -7.72 -19.75 9.90
N ALA A 177 -6.90 -18.76 9.58
CA ALA A 177 -7.27 -17.35 9.68
C ALA A 177 -8.49 -17.03 8.81
N TYR A 178 -8.55 -17.49 7.56
CA TYR A 178 -9.68 -17.21 6.68
C TYR A 178 -10.94 -18.02 7.02
N LEU A 179 -10.81 -19.22 7.55
CA LEU A 179 -11.93 -19.97 8.14
C LEU A 179 -12.48 -19.20 9.36
N THR A 180 -11.61 -18.76 10.25
CA THR A 180 -11.98 -17.94 11.40
C THR A 180 -12.67 -16.65 10.97
N LEU A 181 -12.12 -15.96 9.96
CA LEU A 181 -12.75 -14.77 9.35
C LEU A 181 -14.17 -15.07 8.85
N TYR A 182 -14.36 -16.17 8.13
CA TYR A 182 -15.67 -16.57 7.62
C TYR A 182 -16.67 -16.77 8.75
N PHE A 183 -16.30 -17.54 9.79
CA PHE A 183 -17.18 -17.80 10.93
C PHE A 183 -17.45 -16.56 11.77
N ILE A 184 -16.46 -15.70 12.01
CA ILE A 184 -16.64 -14.43 12.70
C ILE A 184 -17.63 -13.53 11.94
N ASN A 185 -17.55 -13.49 10.62
CA ASN A 185 -18.47 -12.69 9.79
C ASN A 185 -19.92 -13.24 9.77
N LEU A 186 -20.14 -14.51 10.18
CA LEU A 186 -21.50 -15.03 10.40
C LEU A 186 -22.19 -14.37 11.61
N LEU A 187 -21.41 -13.88 12.57
CA LEU A 187 -21.91 -13.25 13.80
C LEU A 187 -22.30 -11.78 13.60
N LEU A 188 -22.03 -11.19 12.41
CA LEU A 188 -22.37 -9.81 12.09
C LEU A 188 -23.88 -9.69 11.86
N ILE A 189 -24.51 -8.80 12.63
CA ILE A 189 -25.93 -8.47 12.52
C ILE A 189 -26.01 -6.96 12.18
N VAL A 190 -26.09 -6.65 10.89
CA VAL A 190 -26.21 -5.26 10.41
C VAL A 190 -27.60 -5.08 9.79
N PRO A 191 -28.44 -4.15 10.27
CA PRO A 191 -29.75 -3.87 9.70
C PRO A 191 -29.67 -3.49 8.22
N GLU A 192 -30.57 -4.03 7.40
CA GLU A 192 -30.54 -3.82 5.94
C GLU A 192 -30.80 -2.36 5.55
N ASP A 193 -31.58 -1.62 6.31
CA ASP A 193 -31.92 -0.22 6.05
C ASP A 193 -30.72 0.75 6.10
N LEU A 194 -29.66 0.39 6.81
CA LEU A 194 -28.43 1.18 6.91
C LEU A 194 -27.49 0.94 5.71
N GLN A 195 -27.81 0.00 4.82
CA GLN A 195 -26.89 -0.50 3.79
C GLN A 195 -27.06 0.17 2.42
N LEU A 196 -28.14 0.91 2.16
CA LEU A 196 -28.54 1.30 0.81
C LEU A 196 -28.46 2.81 0.48
N ASN A 197 -27.98 3.67 1.38
CA ASN A 197 -28.01 5.12 1.22
C ASN A 197 -26.70 5.74 0.73
N PHE A 198 -26.25 5.42 -0.48
CA PHE A 198 -25.24 6.23 -1.16
C PHE A 198 -25.79 6.87 -2.42
N LYS A 199 -25.99 8.21 -2.39
CA LYS A 199 -26.28 9.00 -3.59
C LYS A 199 -25.14 8.84 -4.60
N LYS A 200 -25.44 8.29 -5.79
CA LYS A 200 -24.54 8.25 -6.94
C LYS A 200 -24.08 9.67 -7.30
N SER A 201 -22.85 10.02 -6.98
CA SER A 201 -22.23 11.23 -7.53
C SER A 201 -21.96 10.99 -9.02
N LYS A 202 -22.75 11.66 -9.89
CA LYS A 202 -22.57 11.68 -11.34
C LYS A 202 -21.40 12.62 -11.74
N THR A 203 -20.20 12.38 -11.23
CA THR A 203 -19.06 13.26 -11.50
C THR A 203 -18.17 12.68 -12.59
N LYS A 204 -17.91 13.46 -13.64
CA LYS A 204 -17.05 13.04 -14.77
C LYS A 204 -15.58 13.29 -14.41
N PHE A 205 -14.72 12.29 -14.62
CA PHE A 205 -13.26 12.41 -14.43
C PHE A 205 -12.63 13.53 -15.27
N LYS A 206 -13.26 13.90 -16.39
CA LYS A 206 -12.77 14.95 -17.29
C LYS A 206 -12.60 16.31 -16.62
N ASP A 207 -13.38 16.61 -15.57
CA ASP A 207 -13.37 17.92 -14.90
C ASP A 207 -12.11 18.18 -14.07
N ILE A 208 -11.30 17.12 -13.83
CA ILE A 208 -10.08 17.22 -13.02
C ILE A 208 -8.86 17.68 -13.83
N PHE A 209 -8.83 17.39 -15.14
CA PHE A 209 -7.70 17.75 -16.00
C PHE A 209 -7.39 19.27 -16.04
N PRO A 210 -8.38 20.15 -16.16
CA PRO A 210 -8.12 21.60 -16.12
C PRO A 210 -7.52 22.06 -14.79
N ILE A 211 -7.92 21.46 -13.66
CA ILE A 211 -7.42 21.77 -12.32
C ILE A 211 -5.95 21.38 -12.21
N ILE A 212 -5.59 20.19 -12.69
CA ILE A 212 -4.21 19.69 -12.70
C ILE A 212 -3.33 20.55 -13.61
N LEU A 213 -3.82 20.87 -14.81
CA LEU A 213 -3.04 21.63 -15.79
C LEU A 213 -2.80 23.09 -15.38
N ARG A 214 -3.72 23.72 -14.66
CA ARG A 214 -3.59 25.12 -14.22
C ARG A 214 -2.79 25.29 -12.93
N ASN A 215 -2.72 24.26 -12.08
CA ASN A 215 -2.09 24.37 -10.76
C ASN A 215 -0.69 23.72 -10.74
N HIS A 216 0.35 24.56 -10.73
CA HIS A 216 1.75 24.12 -10.68
C HIS A 216 2.07 23.26 -9.45
N SER A 217 1.50 23.59 -8.29
CA SER A 217 1.70 22.81 -7.05
C SER A 217 1.15 21.39 -7.16
N ILE A 218 0.02 21.21 -7.86
CA ILE A 218 -0.58 19.88 -8.08
C ILE A 218 0.30 19.07 -9.03
N LYS A 219 0.87 19.68 -10.06
CA LYS A 219 1.84 19.00 -10.96
C LYS A 219 3.05 18.50 -10.18
N ILE A 220 3.63 19.34 -9.30
CA ILE A 220 4.75 18.93 -8.43
C ILE A 220 4.35 17.71 -7.58
N VAL A 221 3.19 17.73 -6.95
CA VAL A 221 2.69 16.61 -6.14
C VAL A 221 2.64 15.30 -6.95
N LEU A 222 2.09 15.35 -8.16
CA LEU A 222 1.96 14.16 -9.01
C LEU A 222 3.34 13.64 -9.43
N VAL A 223 4.24 14.52 -9.85
CA VAL A 223 5.60 14.12 -10.28
C VAL A 223 6.43 13.59 -9.12
N VAL A 224 6.44 14.28 -7.98
CA VAL A 224 7.20 13.85 -6.80
C VAL A 224 6.68 12.51 -6.24
N SER A 225 5.38 12.22 -6.37
CA SER A 225 4.81 10.95 -5.90
C SER A 225 5.29 9.73 -6.69
N ILE A 226 5.83 9.90 -7.90
CA ILE A 226 6.36 8.79 -8.71
C ILE A 226 7.62 8.19 -8.05
N ILE A 227 8.44 9.02 -7.38
CA ILE A 227 9.72 8.58 -6.79
C ILE A 227 9.56 7.39 -5.83
N PRO A 228 8.74 7.47 -4.76
CA PRO A 228 8.54 6.33 -3.88
C PRO A 228 7.79 5.18 -4.55
N LEU A 229 6.91 5.45 -5.54
CA LEU A 229 6.14 4.41 -6.21
C LEU A 229 7.02 3.43 -6.97
N ILE A 230 8.11 3.91 -7.59
CA ILE A 230 9.05 3.04 -8.30
C ILE A 230 9.66 2.03 -7.33
N PHE A 231 10.14 2.45 -6.18
CA PHE A 231 10.74 1.53 -5.21
C PHE A 231 9.70 0.59 -4.58
N ILE A 232 8.53 1.12 -4.19
CA ILE A 232 7.46 0.34 -3.57
C ILE A 232 6.93 -0.73 -4.52
N SER A 233 6.86 -0.45 -5.83
CA SER A 233 6.42 -1.44 -6.81
C SER A 233 7.35 -2.65 -6.89
N GLY A 234 8.67 -2.44 -6.82
CA GLY A 234 9.66 -3.49 -6.82
C GLY A 234 9.94 -4.13 -5.46
N PHE A 235 9.36 -3.61 -4.38
CA PHE A 235 9.70 -4.00 -3.01
C PHE A 235 9.70 -5.52 -2.79
N ASN A 236 8.66 -6.21 -3.28
CA ASN A 236 8.54 -7.66 -3.16
C ASN A 236 9.67 -8.40 -3.90
N LEU A 237 10.05 -7.93 -5.10
CA LEU A 237 11.16 -8.50 -5.87
C LEU A 237 12.51 -8.27 -5.16
N PHE A 238 12.69 -7.08 -4.57
CA PHE A 238 13.89 -6.79 -3.78
C PHE A 238 13.99 -7.67 -2.55
N VAL A 239 12.86 -7.92 -1.86
CA VAL A 239 12.82 -8.85 -0.72
C VAL A 239 13.14 -10.28 -1.16
N ILE A 240 12.61 -10.74 -2.31
CA ILE A 240 12.94 -12.05 -2.89
C ILE A 240 14.45 -12.13 -3.18
N GLU A 241 15.00 -11.13 -3.84
CA GLU A 241 16.41 -11.13 -4.27
C GLU A 241 17.36 -11.11 -3.06
N VAL A 242 17.10 -10.24 -2.08
CA VAL A 242 17.90 -10.16 -0.84
C VAL A 242 17.77 -11.44 -0.01
N GLY A 243 16.60 -12.08 -0.04
CA GLY A 243 16.35 -13.34 0.66
C GLY A 243 17.01 -14.57 0.03
N LYS A 244 17.55 -14.49 -1.21
CA LYS A 244 18.23 -15.63 -1.85
C LYS A 244 19.42 -16.10 -1.02
N GLY A 245 19.43 -17.39 -0.67
CA GLY A 245 20.47 -17.99 0.14
C GLY A 245 20.52 -17.54 1.61
N GLN A 246 19.53 -16.76 2.06
CA GLN A 246 19.40 -16.30 3.44
C GLN A 246 18.31 -17.09 4.19
N PRO A 247 18.39 -17.18 5.52
CA PRO A 247 17.30 -17.76 6.32
C PRO A 247 15.98 -17.00 6.10
N GLY A 248 14.84 -17.70 6.13
CA GLY A 248 13.52 -17.13 5.83
C GLY A 248 13.12 -15.92 6.67
N PHE A 249 13.67 -15.78 7.89
CA PHE A 249 13.40 -14.60 8.73
C PHE A 249 13.91 -13.29 8.13
N VAL A 250 14.88 -13.32 7.20
CA VAL A 250 15.42 -12.12 6.57
C VAL A 250 14.33 -11.37 5.82
N MET A 251 13.46 -12.09 5.07
CA MET A 251 12.31 -11.46 4.40
C MET A 251 11.41 -10.75 5.41
N GLY A 252 11.11 -11.39 6.53
CA GLY A 252 10.29 -10.80 7.61
C GLY A 252 10.92 -9.55 8.22
N ILE A 253 12.25 -9.57 8.47
CA ILE A 253 12.99 -8.43 9.02
C ILE A 253 12.94 -7.22 8.09
N LEU A 254 13.05 -7.40 6.77
CA LEU A 254 12.99 -6.28 5.82
C LEU A 254 11.64 -5.56 5.89
N TYR A 255 10.53 -6.30 5.94
CA TYR A 255 9.19 -5.71 6.14
C TYR A 255 9.03 -5.08 7.54
N PHE A 256 9.58 -5.73 8.57
CA PHE A 256 9.53 -5.19 9.93
C PHE A 256 10.24 -3.85 10.04
N VAL A 257 11.49 -3.79 9.60
CA VAL A 257 12.32 -2.58 9.73
C VAL A 257 11.72 -1.44 8.91
N GLU A 258 11.27 -1.71 7.69
CA GLU A 258 10.58 -0.71 6.86
C GLU A 258 9.31 -0.22 7.54
N GLY A 259 8.43 -1.13 8.00
CA GLY A 259 7.17 -0.78 8.64
C GLY A 259 7.33 -0.06 9.98
N ALA A 260 8.24 -0.53 10.84
CA ALA A 260 8.57 0.12 12.11
C ALA A 260 9.11 1.55 11.90
N SER A 261 9.97 1.72 10.89
CA SER A 261 10.52 3.02 10.53
C SER A 261 9.45 3.99 10.03
N ILE A 262 8.45 3.52 9.26
CA ILE A 262 7.28 4.33 8.87
C ILE A 262 6.53 4.81 10.11
N LEU A 263 6.28 3.94 11.10
CA LEU A 263 5.59 4.33 12.34
C LEU A 263 6.38 5.37 13.13
N VAL A 264 7.69 5.16 13.29
CA VAL A 264 8.59 6.11 13.97
C VAL A 264 8.55 7.46 13.26
N ALA A 265 8.65 7.50 11.94
CA ALA A 265 8.55 8.74 11.16
C ALA A 265 7.22 9.47 11.40
N GLY A 266 6.11 8.72 11.47
CA GLY A 266 4.78 9.27 11.76
C GLY A 266 4.68 10.03 13.09
N LEU A 267 5.46 9.63 14.11
CA LEU A 267 5.50 10.32 15.41
C LEU A 267 6.18 11.69 15.32
N PHE A 268 7.16 11.84 14.43
CA PHE A 268 7.97 13.06 14.35
C PHE A 268 7.48 14.04 13.27
N ILE A 269 6.75 13.59 12.25
CA ILE A 269 6.37 14.41 11.10
C ILE A 269 5.60 15.68 11.52
N LYS A 270 4.72 15.62 12.52
CA LYS A 270 3.97 16.78 13.02
C LYS A 270 4.89 17.87 13.54
N LYS A 271 5.98 17.50 14.26
CA LYS A 271 6.98 18.44 14.79
C LYS A 271 7.78 19.06 13.64
N VAL A 272 8.15 18.26 12.64
CA VAL A 272 8.89 18.72 11.45
C VAL A 272 8.06 19.73 10.65
N ILE A 273 6.80 19.43 10.36
CA ILE A 273 5.89 20.33 9.61
C ILE A 273 5.67 21.64 10.36
N LYS A 274 5.51 21.58 11.69
CA LYS A 274 5.32 22.79 12.51
C LYS A 274 6.56 23.68 12.51
N ARG A 275 7.76 23.08 12.50
CA ARG A 275 9.04 23.81 12.51
C ARG A 275 9.41 24.40 11.15
N TYR A 276 9.14 23.67 10.07
CA TYR A 276 9.53 24.05 8.71
C TYR A 276 8.28 24.24 7.84
N LYS A 277 7.91 25.49 7.54
CA LYS A 277 6.72 25.82 6.74
C LYS A 277 6.85 25.52 5.23
N LYS A 278 8.03 25.11 4.75
CA LYS A 278 8.32 24.85 3.31
C LYS A 278 8.05 23.37 2.97
N HIS A 279 6.79 23.01 2.77
CA HIS A 279 6.35 21.61 2.54
C HIS A 279 7.07 20.93 1.37
N VAL A 280 7.28 21.63 0.25
CA VAL A 280 7.97 21.07 -0.93
C VAL A 280 9.42 20.71 -0.61
N LEU A 281 10.13 21.53 0.18
CA LEU A 281 11.51 21.25 0.57
C LEU A 281 11.62 20.00 1.45
N ILE A 282 10.66 19.79 2.37
CA ILE A 282 10.61 18.58 3.21
C ILE A 282 10.33 17.34 2.35
N LEU A 283 9.42 17.46 1.35
CA LEU A 283 9.14 16.37 0.41
C LEU A 283 10.39 15.99 -0.38
N LEU A 284 11.13 16.99 -0.90
CA LEU A 284 12.36 16.75 -1.65
C LEU A 284 13.46 16.16 -0.76
N ALA A 285 13.60 16.62 0.50
CA ALA A 285 14.53 16.04 1.46
C ALA A 285 14.20 14.56 1.76
N ALA A 286 12.93 14.22 1.91
CA ALA A 286 12.50 12.82 2.05
C ALA A 286 12.84 11.99 0.81
N CYS A 287 12.67 12.54 -0.41
CA CYS A 287 13.09 11.87 -1.64
C CYS A 287 14.61 11.70 -1.72
N CYS A 288 15.41 12.66 -1.24
CA CYS A 288 16.87 12.48 -1.13
C CYS A 288 17.24 11.33 -0.20
N LEU A 289 16.56 11.19 0.95
CA LEU A 289 16.76 10.05 1.85
C LEU A 289 16.39 8.72 1.20
N MET A 290 15.33 8.68 0.38
CA MET A 290 14.97 7.49 -0.41
C MET A 290 16.06 7.16 -1.45
N GLY A 291 16.58 8.16 -2.17
CA GLY A 291 17.70 7.99 -3.10
C GLY A 291 18.96 7.47 -2.41
N MET A 292 19.27 7.98 -1.21
CA MET A 292 20.39 7.48 -0.40
C MET A 292 20.16 6.01 0.00
N ALA A 293 18.95 5.65 0.43
CA ALA A 293 18.60 4.26 0.74
C ALA A 293 18.82 3.34 -0.47
N GLN A 294 18.40 3.76 -1.67
CA GLN A 294 18.63 3.00 -2.92
C GLN A 294 20.12 2.85 -3.23
N LEU A 295 20.94 3.88 -3.05
CA LEU A 295 22.39 3.78 -3.23
C LEU A 295 23.03 2.83 -2.19
N LEU A 296 22.59 2.85 -0.94
CA LEU A 296 23.08 1.92 0.10
C LEU A 296 22.75 0.46 -0.26
N LEU A 297 21.59 0.20 -0.87
CA LEU A 297 21.20 -1.14 -1.33
C LEU A 297 22.15 -1.70 -2.41
N SER A 298 22.80 -0.85 -3.18
CA SER A 298 23.79 -1.30 -4.19
C SER A 298 25.06 -1.90 -3.59
N LEU A 299 25.29 -1.71 -2.29
CA LEU A 299 26.47 -2.27 -1.60
C LEU A 299 26.33 -3.77 -1.29
N THR A 300 25.15 -4.36 -1.45
CA THR A 300 24.86 -5.80 -1.32
C THR A 300 25.30 -6.46 0.00
N ASN A 301 25.42 -5.67 1.07
CA ASN A 301 25.72 -6.14 2.41
C ASN A 301 24.43 -6.23 3.21
N LEU A 302 24.14 -7.38 3.85
CA LEU A 302 22.87 -7.63 4.55
C LEU A 302 22.56 -6.58 5.63
N TYR A 303 23.54 -6.21 6.45
CA TYR A 303 23.35 -5.21 7.51
C TYR A 303 23.02 -3.84 6.93
N ILE A 304 23.75 -3.44 5.88
CA ILE A 304 23.49 -2.19 5.15
C ILE A 304 22.11 -2.23 4.48
N THR A 305 21.74 -3.36 3.92
CA THR A 305 20.40 -3.57 3.31
C THR A 305 19.29 -3.37 4.33
N VAL A 306 19.38 -3.98 5.51
CA VAL A 306 18.39 -3.79 6.59
C VAL A 306 18.30 -2.31 7.00
N LEU A 307 19.44 -1.64 7.15
CA LEU A 307 19.50 -0.21 7.47
C LEU A 307 18.90 0.65 6.36
N ALA A 308 19.15 0.30 5.09
CA ALA A 308 18.60 1.00 3.93
C ALA A 308 17.08 0.86 3.81
N PHE A 309 16.52 -0.33 4.07
CA PHE A 309 15.06 -0.52 4.17
C PHE A 309 14.45 0.33 5.30
N GLY A 310 15.14 0.42 6.43
CA GLY A 310 14.74 1.32 7.53
C GLY A 310 14.77 2.79 7.13
N LEU A 311 15.83 3.23 6.47
CA LEU A 311 15.98 4.60 5.98
C LEU A 311 14.88 4.94 4.96
N PHE A 312 14.58 4.01 4.04
CA PHE A 312 13.48 4.17 3.10
C PHE A 312 12.14 4.28 3.83
N GLY A 313 11.89 3.41 4.82
CA GLY A 313 10.67 3.45 5.65
C GLY A 313 10.51 4.77 6.39
N LEU A 314 11.58 5.30 7.00
CA LEU A 314 11.58 6.63 7.64
C LEU A 314 11.23 7.74 6.63
N ALA A 315 11.89 7.74 5.48
CA ALA A 315 11.67 8.72 4.43
C ALA A 315 10.23 8.67 3.91
N TYR A 316 9.70 7.48 3.64
CA TYR A 316 8.34 7.27 3.15
C TYR A 316 7.28 7.63 4.19
N GLY A 317 7.52 7.30 5.46
CA GLY A 317 6.64 7.64 6.57
C GLY A 317 6.54 9.15 6.84
N MET A 318 7.58 9.92 6.49
CA MET A 318 7.52 11.40 6.48
C MET A 318 6.85 11.93 5.21
N PHE A 319 7.18 11.35 4.06
CA PHE A 319 6.75 11.79 2.74
C PHE A 319 5.23 11.68 2.55
N ASN A 320 4.67 10.51 2.82
CA ASN A 320 3.29 10.19 2.43
C ASN A 320 2.23 11.07 3.14
N PRO A 321 2.24 11.24 4.48
CA PRO A 321 1.29 12.13 5.17
C PRO A 321 1.44 13.60 4.72
N LEU A 322 2.68 14.04 4.48
CA LEU A 322 2.93 15.41 4.04
C LEU A 322 2.41 15.64 2.62
N LEU A 323 2.62 14.67 1.71
CA LEU A 323 2.11 14.73 0.34
C LEU A 323 0.58 14.84 0.32
N TYR A 324 -0.11 14.02 1.11
CA TYR A 324 -1.57 14.08 1.24
C TYR A 324 -2.03 15.43 1.81
N THR A 325 -1.43 15.89 2.89
CA THR A 325 -1.78 17.19 3.52
C THR A 325 -1.55 18.35 2.54
N TYR A 326 -0.41 18.36 1.86
CA TYR A 326 -0.11 19.40 0.87
C TYR A 326 -1.08 19.37 -0.32
N SER A 327 -1.46 18.17 -0.78
CA SER A 327 -2.47 17.99 -1.83
C SER A 327 -3.83 18.55 -1.40
N GLN A 328 -4.28 18.24 -0.19
CA GLN A 328 -5.54 18.74 0.37
C GLN A 328 -5.57 20.28 0.47
N GLN A 329 -4.43 20.91 0.77
CA GLN A 329 -4.33 22.37 0.84
C GLN A 329 -4.34 23.06 -0.54
N LYS A 330 -3.93 22.36 -1.62
CA LYS A 330 -3.77 22.92 -2.96
C LYS A 330 -4.90 22.57 -3.92
N VAL A 331 -5.66 21.52 -3.63
CA VAL A 331 -6.81 21.08 -4.41
C VAL A 331 -8.08 21.69 -3.78
N PRO A 332 -9.02 22.25 -4.57
CA PRO A 332 -10.31 22.72 -4.04
C PRO A 332 -11.08 21.61 -3.34
N SER A 333 -11.71 21.92 -2.20
CA SER A 333 -12.37 20.94 -1.33
C SER A 333 -13.50 20.15 -2.00
N ASP A 334 -14.24 20.80 -2.91
CA ASP A 334 -15.31 20.20 -3.71
C ASP A 334 -14.82 19.17 -4.74
N THR A 335 -13.51 19.16 -5.03
CA THR A 335 -12.88 18.25 -6.00
C THR A 335 -11.95 17.22 -5.38
N HIS A 336 -11.79 17.22 -4.03
CA HIS A 336 -10.90 16.29 -3.31
C HIS A 336 -11.17 14.83 -3.67
N GLY A 337 -12.44 14.40 -3.62
CA GLY A 337 -12.78 12.99 -3.92
C GLY A 337 -12.34 12.55 -5.31
N ARG A 338 -12.56 13.42 -6.32
CA ARG A 338 -12.16 13.16 -7.71
C ARG A 338 -10.65 13.13 -7.88
N PHE A 339 -9.95 14.10 -7.28
CA PHE A 339 -8.49 14.18 -7.34
C PHE A 339 -7.82 12.96 -6.73
N PHE A 340 -8.20 12.58 -5.52
CA PHE A 340 -7.59 11.42 -4.84
C PHE A 340 -7.96 10.10 -5.51
N SER A 341 -9.15 9.94 -6.07
CA SER A 341 -9.52 8.77 -6.88
C SER A 341 -8.68 8.67 -8.15
N PHE A 342 -8.50 9.80 -8.86
CA PHE A 342 -7.66 9.87 -10.06
C PHE A 342 -6.20 9.57 -9.73
N LYS A 343 -5.66 10.19 -8.66
CA LYS A 343 -4.30 9.92 -8.18
C LYS A 343 -4.11 8.45 -7.84
N THR A 344 -5.03 7.85 -7.09
CA THR A 344 -4.95 6.42 -6.72
C THR A 344 -4.96 5.51 -7.95
N MET A 345 -5.76 5.84 -8.97
CA MET A 345 -5.80 5.08 -10.23
C MET A 345 -4.44 5.17 -10.95
N ILE A 346 -3.87 6.38 -11.08
CA ILE A 346 -2.56 6.59 -11.70
C ILE A 346 -1.47 5.86 -10.90
N ASP A 347 -1.43 6.03 -9.57
CA ASP A 347 -0.44 5.39 -8.71
C ASP A 347 -0.46 3.86 -8.89
N ARG A 348 -1.64 3.24 -8.90
CA ARG A 348 -1.79 1.80 -9.13
C ARG A 348 -1.30 1.37 -10.51
N THR A 349 -1.64 2.13 -11.56
CA THR A 349 -1.19 1.82 -12.92
C THR A 349 0.34 1.91 -13.02
N ILE A 350 0.93 2.99 -12.49
CA ILE A 350 2.38 3.17 -12.46
C ILE A 350 3.05 2.02 -11.69
N MET A 351 2.51 1.64 -10.52
CA MET A 351 3.07 0.54 -9.72
C MET A 351 3.11 -0.78 -10.50
N GLN A 352 2.05 -1.13 -11.23
CA GLN A 352 2.01 -2.39 -12.00
C GLN A 352 3.01 -2.35 -13.17
N LEU A 353 3.11 -1.23 -13.88
CA LEU A 353 4.09 -1.06 -14.97
C LEU A 353 5.52 -1.09 -14.44
N CYS A 354 5.80 -0.34 -13.37
CA CYS A 354 7.12 -0.32 -12.75
C CYS A 354 7.54 -1.71 -12.23
N LEU A 355 6.62 -2.50 -11.68
CA LEU A 355 6.92 -3.84 -11.20
C LEU A 355 7.47 -4.74 -12.32
N VAL A 356 6.85 -4.72 -13.50
CA VAL A 356 7.33 -5.49 -14.68
C VAL A 356 8.67 -4.95 -15.18
N ILE A 357 8.82 -3.62 -15.26
CA ILE A 357 10.08 -2.99 -15.70
C ILE A 357 11.21 -3.34 -14.73
N ILE A 358 10.97 -3.31 -13.42
CA ILE A 358 11.94 -3.68 -12.40
C ILE A 358 12.33 -5.16 -12.52
N GLY A 359 11.36 -6.07 -12.73
CA GLY A 359 11.64 -7.48 -12.95
C GLY A 359 12.55 -7.70 -14.16
N PHE A 360 12.25 -7.05 -15.29
CA PHE A 360 13.08 -7.07 -16.48
C PHE A 360 14.49 -6.50 -16.21
N SER A 361 14.57 -5.37 -15.51
CA SER A 361 15.83 -4.73 -15.19
C SER A 361 16.69 -5.61 -14.27
N LEU A 362 16.09 -6.28 -13.29
CA LEU A 362 16.79 -7.22 -12.42
C LEU A 362 17.44 -8.38 -13.21
N ASP A 363 16.72 -8.94 -14.18
CA ASP A 363 17.23 -10.03 -15.02
C ASP A 363 18.36 -9.55 -15.96
N GLN A 364 18.33 -8.30 -16.46
CA GLN A 364 19.31 -7.79 -17.42
C GLN A 364 20.57 -7.20 -16.76
N ILE A 365 20.42 -6.38 -15.74
CA ILE A 365 21.55 -5.61 -15.15
C ILE A 365 21.87 -6.01 -13.71
N GLY A 366 21.06 -6.88 -13.12
CA GLY A 366 21.20 -7.37 -11.74
C GLY A 366 20.84 -6.34 -10.67
N TYR A 367 20.73 -6.82 -9.43
CA TYR A 367 20.26 -6.04 -8.29
C TYR A 367 21.13 -4.82 -7.97
N LYS A 368 22.47 -5.02 -7.91
CA LYS A 368 23.43 -3.97 -7.58
C LYS A 368 23.33 -2.78 -8.54
N SER A 369 23.39 -3.05 -9.84
CA SER A 369 23.34 -2.02 -10.88
C SER A 369 22.00 -1.30 -10.91
N LEU A 370 20.90 -2.05 -10.72
CA LEU A 370 19.56 -1.48 -10.66
C LEU A 370 19.40 -0.52 -9.47
N MET A 371 19.87 -0.91 -8.27
CA MET A 371 19.80 -0.04 -7.09
C MET A 371 20.60 1.24 -7.27
N LEU A 372 21.78 1.15 -7.84
CA LEU A 372 22.62 2.30 -8.18
C LEU A 372 21.91 3.22 -9.17
N LEU A 373 21.34 2.66 -10.24
CA LEU A 373 20.62 3.42 -11.27
C LEU A 373 19.38 4.12 -10.67
N LEU A 374 18.58 3.41 -9.86
CA LEU A 374 17.38 3.98 -9.20
C LEU A 374 17.78 5.12 -8.25
N GLY A 375 18.86 4.96 -7.48
CA GLY A 375 19.37 6.00 -6.59
C GLY A 375 19.79 7.26 -7.36
N LEU A 376 20.59 7.10 -8.43
CA LEU A 376 21.01 8.21 -9.29
C LEU A 376 19.83 8.89 -9.98
N CYS A 377 18.88 8.12 -10.53
CA CYS A 377 17.64 8.66 -11.11
C CYS A 377 16.81 9.44 -10.08
N THR A 378 16.74 8.96 -8.85
CA THR A 378 16.03 9.67 -7.77
C THR A 378 16.69 11.02 -7.50
N PHE A 379 18.02 11.10 -7.37
CA PHE A 379 18.72 12.37 -7.16
C PHE A 379 18.59 13.32 -8.34
N THR A 380 18.69 12.85 -9.58
CA THR A 380 18.50 13.69 -10.79
C THR A 380 17.09 14.25 -10.87
N LEU A 381 16.06 13.45 -10.57
CA LEU A 381 14.67 13.90 -10.51
C LEU A 381 14.46 14.96 -9.40
N VAL A 382 14.97 14.70 -8.20
CA VAL A 382 14.88 15.65 -7.08
C VAL A 382 15.54 16.98 -7.44
N PHE A 383 16.74 16.94 -8.04
CA PHE A 383 17.48 18.13 -8.46
C PHE A 383 16.71 18.92 -9.53
N SER A 384 16.16 18.23 -10.53
CA SER A 384 15.35 18.86 -11.59
C SER A 384 14.10 19.54 -11.00
N ILE A 385 13.38 18.89 -10.08
CA ILE A 385 12.20 19.45 -9.43
C ILE A 385 12.59 20.65 -8.55
N PHE A 386 13.73 20.56 -7.84
CA PHE A 386 14.24 21.65 -7.01
C PHE A 386 14.54 22.91 -7.86
N ILE A 387 15.26 22.76 -8.98
CA ILE A 387 15.54 23.86 -9.90
C ILE A 387 14.24 24.47 -10.44
N ASN A 388 13.32 23.63 -10.92
CA ASN A 388 12.03 24.09 -11.43
C ASN A 388 11.23 24.87 -10.37
N SER A 389 11.27 24.45 -9.11
CA SER A 389 10.59 25.13 -8.02
C SER A 389 11.18 26.52 -7.73
N ILE A 390 12.51 26.68 -7.84
CA ILE A 390 13.20 27.97 -7.70
C ILE A 390 12.86 28.92 -8.85
N ILE A 391 12.92 28.43 -10.08
CA ILE A 391 12.61 29.22 -11.29
C ILE A 391 11.17 29.73 -11.22
N TYR A 392 10.23 28.87 -10.85
CA TYR A 392 8.83 29.24 -10.71
C TYR A 392 8.61 30.30 -9.61
N SER A 393 9.26 30.13 -8.47
CA SER A 393 9.20 31.09 -7.35
C SER A 393 9.71 32.47 -7.75
N LYS A 394 10.84 32.55 -8.50
CA LYS A 394 11.36 33.82 -9.03
C LYS A 394 10.40 34.46 -10.04
N ARG A 395 9.84 33.67 -10.97
CA ARG A 395 8.88 34.21 -11.97
C ARG A 395 7.60 34.74 -11.33
N SER A 396 7.08 34.08 -10.32
CA SER A 396 5.90 34.51 -9.57
C SER A 396 6.16 35.82 -8.82
N ARG A 397 7.36 35.99 -8.26
CA ARG A 397 7.76 37.19 -7.53
C ARG A 397 7.89 38.40 -8.47
N ASN A 398 8.56 38.22 -9.61
CA ASN A 398 8.71 39.27 -10.62
C ASN A 398 7.37 39.70 -11.24
N LYS A 399 6.41 38.75 -11.39
CA LYS A 399 5.08 39.09 -11.90
C LYS A 399 4.29 39.95 -10.90
N ASN A 400 4.35 39.63 -9.62
CA ASN A 400 3.69 40.42 -8.58
C ASN A 400 4.33 41.82 -8.42
N GLU A 401 5.66 41.94 -8.55
CA GLU A 401 6.36 43.23 -8.55
C GLU A 401 5.95 44.08 -9.76
N ASN A 402 5.86 43.51 -10.96
CA ASN A 402 5.42 44.24 -12.16
C ASN A 402 3.95 44.66 -12.12
N GLU A 403 3.06 43.89 -11.51
CA GLU A 403 1.66 44.28 -11.30
C GLU A 403 1.54 45.39 -10.26
N PHE A 404 2.47 45.50 -9.31
CA PHE A 404 2.50 46.59 -8.29
C PHE A 404 3.04 47.94 -8.86
N TYR A 405 3.89 47.89 -9.89
CA TYR A 405 4.42 49.11 -10.57
C TYR A 405 3.56 49.62 -11.71
N ASN A 406 2.62 48.82 -12.22
CA ASN A 406 1.78 49.17 -13.36
C ASN A 406 0.29 49.42 -13.01
N GLY A 407 -0.08 49.38 -11.73
CA GLY A 407 -1.40 49.73 -11.18
C GLY A 407 -1.30 50.89 -10.22
#